data_844650cbb6be92a2a8f04b06d6f3e7eb
#
_entry.id   844650cbb6be92a2a8f04b06d6f3e7eb
#
_cell.length_a   1.000
_cell.length_b   1.000
_cell.length_c   1.000
_cell.angle_alpha   90.00
_cell.angle_beta   90.00
_cell.angle_gamma   90.00
#
_symmetry.space_group_name_H-M   'P 1'
#
loop_
_entity.id
_entity.type
_entity.pdbx_description
1 polymer ?
#
loop_
_entity_poly.entity_id
_entity_poly.type
_entity_poly.pdbx_seq_one_letter_code
_entity_poly.pdbx_strand_id
1 'polypeptide(L)'
;MNAPVVIIGTGLAGYNVAREFRKLDSETPLLLITADDGRSYSKPMLSTGFGKNKEADGLSMAEPGTMAEQLKAEVRTHTRVSGIDPGHKRLWIGEEAVAYRDLILAWGAETVRVPVEGDAAELIFPINDLEDYARFRTAAAGKRRVLLLGAGLIGCEFANDLILGGYEIDLVAPCEQVMPTLLHPAAAAAVQAGLEGLGARFHLGPVLNRLQRTADGLEAHLSDGEVIPCDLVVSAIGLRPRVDLAAAAGLQINRGIMVDRHLKTSHANIYALGDCAEVDGLNLLYVMPLMTCARALAQTLAGNATAVSYGPMPVTVKTPVCPLVVSPPPRGTEGVWSVEGQGADIKALCRDASGRLLGYALTGSAVMEKLALNKELPPLLA
;
A
#
# COMPACT_ATOMS: atom_id res chain seq x y z
N MET A 1 33.50 6.76 -17.02
CA MET A 1 32.44 5.76 -16.73
C MET A 1 31.11 6.41 -17.02
N ASN A 2 30.17 5.69 -17.65
CA ASN A 2 28.83 6.22 -17.87
C ASN A 2 28.11 6.35 -16.52
N ALA A 3 27.39 7.45 -16.31
CA ALA A 3 26.60 7.65 -15.10
C ALA A 3 25.52 6.53 -14.97
N PRO A 4 25.27 6.00 -13.75
CA PRO A 4 24.35 4.91 -13.54
C PRO A 4 22.87 5.31 -13.76
N VAL A 5 22.04 4.33 -13.97
CA VAL A 5 20.61 4.42 -13.65
C VAL A 5 20.49 4.31 -12.12
N VAL A 6 19.87 5.29 -11.49
CA VAL A 6 19.70 5.32 -10.03
C VAL A 6 18.24 5.13 -9.65
N ILE A 7 17.98 4.20 -8.75
CA ILE A 7 16.64 3.93 -8.20
C ILE A 7 16.66 4.25 -6.71
N ILE A 8 15.78 5.15 -6.28
CA ILE A 8 15.60 5.44 -4.85
C ILE A 8 14.40 4.64 -4.33
N GLY A 9 14.67 3.69 -3.45
CA GLY A 9 13.71 2.76 -2.87
C GLY A 9 13.91 1.33 -3.37
N THR A 10 13.94 0.38 -2.43
CA THR A 10 14.07 -1.07 -2.66
C THR A 10 12.79 -1.86 -2.40
N GLY A 11 11.66 -1.15 -2.24
CA GLY A 11 10.35 -1.78 -2.15
C GLY A 11 9.94 -2.51 -3.43
N LEU A 12 8.68 -2.98 -3.49
CA LEU A 12 8.16 -3.67 -4.67
C LEU A 12 8.40 -2.90 -5.98
N ALA A 13 8.23 -1.57 -5.97
CA ALA A 13 8.42 -0.73 -7.16
C ALA A 13 9.88 -0.76 -7.64
N GLY A 14 10.82 -0.43 -6.74
CA GLY A 14 12.23 -0.32 -7.10
C GLY A 14 12.85 -1.63 -7.56
N TYR A 15 12.67 -2.71 -6.79
CA TYR A 15 13.19 -4.00 -7.20
C TYR A 15 12.53 -4.57 -8.46
N ASN A 16 11.22 -4.33 -8.68
CA ASN A 16 10.59 -4.83 -9.91
C ASN A 16 11.05 -4.05 -11.14
N VAL A 17 11.17 -2.72 -11.10
CA VAL A 17 11.73 -2.00 -12.26
C VAL A 17 13.18 -2.41 -12.51
N ALA A 18 13.99 -2.62 -11.48
CA ALA A 18 15.36 -3.11 -11.63
C ALA A 18 15.42 -4.50 -12.28
N ARG A 19 14.58 -5.45 -11.84
CA ARG A 19 14.50 -6.80 -12.45
C ARG A 19 14.04 -6.74 -13.90
N GLU A 20 13.00 -5.97 -14.21
CA GLU A 20 12.51 -5.84 -15.59
C GLU A 20 13.55 -5.14 -16.48
N PHE A 21 14.25 -4.12 -15.98
CA PHE A 21 15.32 -3.45 -16.72
C PHE A 21 16.49 -4.40 -17.01
N ARG A 22 16.92 -5.22 -16.04
CA ARG A 22 18.02 -6.19 -16.24
C ARG A 22 17.72 -7.27 -17.26
N LYS A 23 16.46 -7.59 -17.53
CA LYS A 23 16.09 -8.48 -18.64
C LYS A 23 16.39 -7.88 -20.02
N LEU A 24 16.47 -6.55 -20.10
CA LEU A 24 16.64 -5.79 -21.35
C LEU A 24 18.04 -5.21 -21.51
N ASP A 25 18.68 -4.86 -20.41
CA ASP A 25 20.00 -4.24 -20.37
C ASP A 25 20.82 -4.81 -19.19
N SER A 26 21.80 -5.66 -19.52
CA SER A 26 22.68 -6.32 -18.54
C SER A 26 23.93 -5.50 -18.17
N GLU A 27 24.22 -4.42 -18.91
CA GLU A 27 25.52 -3.74 -18.87
C GLU A 27 25.49 -2.35 -18.23
N THR A 28 24.39 -1.61 -18.38
CA THR A 28 24.27 -0.28 -17.79
C THR A 28 24.46 -0.32 -16.27
N PRO A 29 25.36 0.49 -15.69
CA PRO A 29 25.52 0.57 -14.23
C PRO A 29 24.21 0.89 -13.56
N LEU A 30 23.88 0.16 -12.48
CA LEU A 30 22.65 0.30 -11.71
C LEU A 30 22.99 0.50 -10.24
N LEU A 31 22.42 1.54 -9.64
CA LEU A 31 22.54 1.85 -8.22
C LEU A 31 21.15 1.94 -7.59
N LEU A 32 20.91 1.15 -6.55
CA LEU A 32 19.71 1.26 -5.72
C LEU A 32 20.10 1.89 -4.37
N ILE A 33 19.29 2.82 -3.89
CA ILE A 33 19.52 3.51 -2.62
C ILE A 33 18.25 3.41 -1.80
N THR A 34 18.37 2.96 -0.56
CA THR A 34 17.22 2.85 0.36
C THR A 34 17.56 3.28 1.77
N ALA A 35 16.58 3.86 2.45
CA ALA A 35 16.72 4.29 3.83
C ALA A 35 16.54 3.15 4.85
N ASP A 36 15.97 2.04 4.41
CA ASP A 36 15.75 0.81 5.18
C ASP A 36 16.87 -0.22 4.99
N ASP A 37 16.67 -1.44 5.47
CA ASP A 37 17.63 -2.55 5.39
C ASP A 37 17.81 -3.15 3.98
N GLY A 38 16.99 -2.76 3.02
CA GLY A 38 17.09 -3.18 1.61
C GLY A 38 16.64 -4.60 1.32
N ARG A 39 16.03 -5.32 2.26
CA ARG A 39 15.48 -6.66 2.01
C ARG A 39 14.36 -6.62 0.96
N SER A 40 14.34 -7.62 0.08
CA SER A 40 13.27 -7.81 -0.88
C SER A 40 12.12 -8.59 -0.23
N TYR A 41 10.92 -8.02 -0.21
CA TYR A 41 9.72 -8.67 0.32
C TYR A 41 8.48 -8.17 -0.42
N SER A 42 7.37 -8.88 -0.22
CA SER A 42 6.06 -8.47 -0.74
C SER A 42 5.29 -7.71 0.35
N LYS A 43 5.19 -6.38 0.24
CA LYS A 43 4.48 -5.53 1.21
C LYS A 43 3.07 -6.03 1.57
N PRO A 44 2.23 -6.51 0.62
CA PRO A 44 0.94 -7.12 0.97
C PRO A 44 1.02 -8.32 1.92
N MET A 45 2.17 -8.97 2.08
CA MET A 45 2.30 -10.11 2.98
C MET A 45 2.39 -9.72 4.45
N LEU A 46 2.62 -8.44 4.77
CA LEU A 46 2.69 -7.93 6.14
C LEU A 46 1.37 -8.15 6.91
N SER A 47 0.22 -8.10 6.23
CA SER A 47 -1.11 -8.36 6.80
C SER A 47 -1.56 -9.83 6.68
N THR A 48 -0.61 -10.78 6.58
CA THR A 48 -0.87 -12.22 6.56
C THR A 48 0.15 -13.01 7.36
N GLY A 49 0.99 -12.33 8.13
CA GLY A 49 2.12 -12.95 8.82
C GLY A 49 1.77 -13.54 10.18
N PHE A 50 0.82 -12.94 10.91
CA PHE A 50 0.45 -13.38 12.25
C PHE A 50 -0.30 -14.71 12.21
N GLY A 51 -1.31 -14.84 11.38
CA GLY A 51 -2.06 -16.09 11.21
C GLY A 51 -1.21 -17.25 10.67
N LYS A 52 -0.07 -16.96 10.05
CA LYS A 52 0.91 -17.95 9.59
C LYS A 52 2.12 -18.09 10.52
N ASN A 53 2.10 -17.44 11.66
CA ASN A 53 3.19 -17.37 12.62
C ASN A 53 4.56 -17.07 11.98
N LYS A 54 4.61 -16.08 11.08
CA LYS A 54 5.84 -15.64 10.43
C LYS A 54 6.41 -14.41 11.10
N GLU A 55 7.68 -14.49 11.46
CA GLU A 55 8.49 -13.33 11.82
C GLU A 55 8.89 -12.53 10.57
N ALA A 56 9.49 -11.34 10.77
CA ALA A 56 9.91 -10.48 9.67
C ALA A 56 10.87 -11.20 8.70
N ASP A 57 11.83 -11.96 9.24
CA ASP A 57 12.77 -12.73 8.44
C ASP A 57 12.05 -13.79 7.57
N GLY A 58 10.97 -14.39 8.09
CA GLY A 58 10.15 -15.35 7.34
C GLY A 58 9.29 -14.72 6.25
N LEU A 59 9.18 -13.38 6.21
CA LEU A 59 8.52 -12.61 5.14
C LEU A 59 9.53 -12.05 4.13
N SER A 60 10.82 -12.00 4.47
CA SER A 60 11.88 -11.65 3.53
C SER A 60 12.02 -12.71 2.44
N MET A 61 12.19 -12.28 1.21
CA MET A 61 12.38 -13.14 0.04
C MET A 61 13.85 -13.19 -0.40
N ALA A 62 14.61 -12.13 -0.15
CA ALA A 62 16.03 -12.04 -0.44
C ALA A 62 16.69 -10.90 0.33
N GLU A 63 17.93 -11.11 0.74
CA GLU A 63 18.78 -10.12 1.35
C GLU A 63 19.32 -9.12 0.31
N PRO A 64 19.69 -7.89 0.72
CA PRO A 64 20.19 -6.87 -0.22
C PRO A 64 21.44 -7.30 -0.99
N GLY A 65 22.33 -8.07 -0.38
CA GLY A 65 23.50 -8.66 -1.08
C GLY A 65 23.11 -9.61 -2.21
N THR A 66 22.14 -10.50 -1.95
CA THR A 66 21.59 -11.39 -2.98
C THR A 66 20.94 -10.61 -4.11
N MET A 67 20.22 -9.53 -3.77
CA MET A 67 19.62 -8.67 -4.78
C MET A 67 20.67 -7.92 -5.61
N ALA A 68 21.75 -7.44 -4.97
CA ALA A 68 22.86 -6.80 -5.65
C ALA A 68 23.51 -7.72 -6.69
N GLU A 69 23.76 -8.98 -6.33
CA GLU A 69 24.30 -10.01 -7.21
C GLU A 69 23.36 -10.31 -8.39
N GLN A 70 22.09 -10.61 -8.10
CA GLN A 70 21.07 -10.92 -9.12
C GLN A 70 20.88 -9.80 -10.13
N LEU A 71 20.93 -8.56 -9.66
CA LEU A 71 20.72 -7.37 -10.47
C LEU A 71 22.01 -6.82 -11.07
N LYS A 72 23.17 -7.38 -10.74
CA LYS A 72 24.49 -6.80 -11.07
C LYS A 72 24.50 -5.30 -10.76
N ALA A 73 24.12 -4.94 -9.53
CA ALA A 73 23.87 -3.58 -9.09
C ALA A 73 24.58 -3.30 -7.77
N GLU A 74 24.87 -2.05 -7.51
CA GLU A 74 25.19 -1.58 -6.16
C GLU A 74 23.87 -1.34 -5.39
N VAL A 75 23.76 -1.83 -4.15
CA VAL A 75 22.62 -1.56 -3.25
C VAL A 75 23.16 -0.90 -1.99
N ARG A 76 22.78 0.36 -1.77
CA ARG A 76 23.13 1.14 -0.58
C ARG A 76 21.95 1.14 0.38
N THR A 77 22.07 0.38 1.44
CA THR A 77 21.06 0.28 2.53
C THR A 77 21.31 1.34 3.60
N HIS A 78 20.30 1.60 4.45
CA HIS A 78 20.36 2.61 5.53
C HIS A 78 20.90 3.96 5.07
N THR A 79 20.64 4.29 3.80
CA THR A 79 21.17 5.46 3.11
C THR A 79 20.01 6.35 2.66
N ARG A 80 19.96 7.56 3.20
CA ARG A 80 18.90 8.51 2.89
C ARG A 80 19.39 9.55 1.89
N VAL A 81 18.69 9.67 0.77
CA VAL A 81 18.88 10.77 -0.17
C VAL A 81 18.33 12.05 0.47
N SER A 82 19.17 13.09 0.55
CA SER A 82 18.86 14.36 1.20
C SER A 82 18.48 15.49 0.23
N GLY A 83 18.81 15.34 -1.07
CA GLY A 83 18.51 16.34 -2.08
C GLY A 83 18.59 15.77 -3.50
N ILE A 84 17.91 16.42 -4.43
CA ILE A 84 17.97 16.13 -5.87
C ILE A 84 18.21 17.46 -6.58
N ASP A 85 19.18 17.48 -7.48
CA ASP A 85 19.46 18.58 -8.39
C ASP A 85 19.21 18.13 -9.83
N PRO A 86 18.00 18.39 -10.36
CA PRO A 86 17.64 17.99 -11.71
C PRO A 86 18.48 18.66 -12.80
N GLY A 87 18.90 19.90 -12.56
CA GLY A 87 19.67 20.71 -13.52
C GLY A 87 21.06 20.13 -13.81
N HIS A 88 21.71 19.58 -12.79
CA HIS A 88 23.04 18.99 -12.91
C HIS A 88 23.01 17.45 -12.92
N LYS A 89 21.83 16.83 -12.94
CA LYS A 89 21.63 15.36 -12.86
C LYS A 89 22.39 14.73 -11.70
N ARG A 90 22.19 15.26 -10.50
CA ARG A 90 22.81 14.79 -9.26
C ARG A 90 21.79 14.59 -8.17
N LEU A 91 22.07 13.67 -7.28
CA LEU A 91 21.42 13.57 -5.99
C LEU A 91 22.45 13.67 -4.88
N TRP A 92 21.99 13.95 -3.66
CA TRP A 92 22.83 14.15 -2.51
C TRP A 92 22.56 13.10 -1.44
N ILE A 93 23.63 12.55 -0.88
CA ILE A 93 23.63 11.66 0.28
C ILE A 93 24.51 12.34 1.33
N GLY A 94 23.91 13.13 2.23
CA GLY A 94 24.68 14.04 3.06
C GLY A 94 25.45 15.04 2.19
N GLU A 95 26.79 14.98 2.23
CA GLU A 95 27.69 15.81 1.43
C GLU A 95 28.13 15.14 0.11
N GLU A 96 27.87 13.85 -0.07
CA GLU A 96 28.21 13.11 -1.27
C GLU A 96 27.27 13.47 -2.42
N ALA A 97 27.84 13.88 -3.56
CA ALA A 97 27.09 14.10 -4.80
C ALA A 97 27.19 12.86 -5.70
N VAL A 98 26.07 12.25 -6.02
CA VAL A 98 25.97 11.09 -6.92
C VAL A 98 25.33 11.51 -8.24
N ALA A 99 26.07 11.36 -9.35
CA ALA A 99 25.55 11.65 -10.68
C ALA A 99 24.69 10.47 -11.20
N TYR A 100 23.67 10.77 -12.00
CA TYR A 100 22.80 9.76 -12.62
C TYR A 100 22.60 10.00 -14.11
N ARG A 101 22.44 8.93 -14.90
CA ARG A 101 21.92 8.97 -16.27
C ARG A 101 20.42 9.22 -16.26
N ASP A 102 19.71 8.38 -15.53
CA ASP A 102 18.30 8.43 -15.25
C ASP A 102 18.06 8.18 -13.76
N LEU A 103 17.09 8.88 -13.18
CA LEU A 103 16.72 8.79 -11.78
C LEU A 103 15.28 8.28 -11.66
N ILE A 104 15.09 7.22 -10.89
CA ILE A 104 13.79 6.61 -10.64
C ILE A 104 13.41 6.79 -9.19
N LEU A 105 12.27 7.46 -8.95
CA LEU A 105 11.70 7.68 -7.64
C LEU A 105 10.70 6.56 -7.34
N ALA A 106 11.11 5.64 -6.46
CA ALA A 106 10.34 4.43 -6.11
C ALA A 106 10.19 4.27 -4.59
N TRP A 107 10.22 5.38 -3.85
CA TRP A 107 10.28 5.42 -2.39
C TRP A 107 8.92 5.29 -1.68
N GLY A 108 7.83 5.10 -2.42
CA GLY A 108 6.53 4.72 -1.91
C GLY A 108 5.78 5.82 -1.16
N ALA A 109 4.97 5.37 -0.20
CA ALA A 109 4.09 6.20 0.62
C ALA A 109 4.46 6.09 2.11
N GLU A 110 3.97 7.01 2.91
CA GLU A 110 4.06 6.97 4.36
C GLU A 110 2.67 6.80 4.99
N THR A 111 2.63 6.33 6.22
CA THR A 111 1.40 6.20 6.97
C THR A 111 0.89 7.56 7.41
N VAL A 112 -0.42 7.76 7.29
CA VAL A 112 -1.10 8.92 7.87
C VAL A 112 -0.98 8.83 9.39
N ARG A 113 -0.69 9.95 10.03
CA ARG A 113 -0.67 10.09 11.49
C ARG A 113 -1.75 11.06 11.92
N VAL A 114 -2.47 10.73 12.95
CA VAL A 114 -3.41 11.64 13.62
C VAL A 114 -2.85 12.01 15.00
N PRO A 115 -3.08 13.23 15.47
CA PRO A 115 -2.74 13.60 16.83
C PRO A 115 -3.62 12.79 17.79
N VAL A 116 -3.00 12.16 18.78
CA VAL A 116 -3.65 11.43 19.86
C VAL A 116 -3.08 11.98 21.17
N GLU A 117 -3.94 12.39 22.08
CA GLU A 117 -3.53 12.87 23.38
C GLU A 117 -3.06 11.72 24.29
N GLY A 118 -2.43 12.07 25.42
CA GLY A 118 -2.02 11.12 26.45
C GLY A 118 -0.51 10.83 26.43
N ASP A 119 -0.12 9.89 27.27
CA ASP A 119 1.28 9.54 27.53
C ASP A 119 1.74 8.26 26.83
N ALA A 120 0.93 7.73 25.89
CA ALA A 120 1.20 6.48 25.19
C ALA A 120 1.05 6.59 23.66
N ALA A 121 0.97 7.79 23.08
CA ALA A 121 0.79 7.98 21.63
C ALA A 121 1.90 7.35 20.78
N GLU A 122 3.11 7.22 21.31
CA GLU A 122 4.25 6.55 20.65
C GLU A 122 4.11 5.03 20.59
N LEU A 123 3.15 4.44 21.30
CA LEU A 123 2.80 3.01 21.24
C LEU A 123 1.75 2.69 20.17
N ILE A 124 1.45 3.66 19.30
CA ILE A 124 0.65 3.43 18.11
C ILE A 124 1.58 3.00 16.97
N PHE A 125 1.52 1.74 16.61
CA PHE A 125 2.39 1.14 15.60
C PHE A 125 1.82 1.37 14.19
N PRO A 126 2.53 2.10 13.31
CA PRO A 126 2.28 2.03 11.89
C PRO A 126 2.96 0.77 11.34
N ILE A 127 2.31 0.03 10.44
CA ILE A 127 2.95 -1.14 9.78
C ILE A 127 2.99 -0.86 8.29
N ASN A 128 4.07 -0.23 7.84
CA ASN A 128 4.24 0.19 6.45
C ASN A 128 5.36 -0.56 5.72
N ASP A 129 6.31 -1.10 6.45
CA ASP A 129 7.45 -1.85 5.93
C ASP A 129 7.79 -3.04 6.83
N LEU A 130 8.85 -3.78 6.45
CA LEU A 130 9.26 -4.99 7.16
C LEU A 130 9.87 -4.70 8.54
N GLU A 131 10.53 -3.54 8.70
CA GLU A 131 11.09 -3.11 9.98
C GLU A 131 9.98 -2.69 10.95
N ASP A 132 8.93 -2.00 10.46
CA ASP A 132 7.71 -1.71 11.22
C ASP A 132 7.06 -3.00 11.70
N TYR A 133 6.92 -3.98 10.81
CA TYR A 133 6.37 -5.29 11.14
C TYR A 133 7.20 -6.01 12.20
N ALA A 134 8.53 -5.99 12.10
CA ALA A 134 9.43 -6.59 13.09
C ALA A 134 9.26 -5.95 14.48
N ARG A 135 9.20 -4.61 14.53
CA ARG A 135 8.96 -3.87 15.77
C ARG A 135 7.62 -4.22 16.39
N PHE A 136 6.57 -4.29 15.57
CA PHE A 136 5.25 -4.68 16.06
C PHE A 136 5.21 -6.12 16.55
N ARG A 137 5.80 -7.07 15.82
CA ARG A 137 5.93 -8.49 16.27
C ARG A 137 6.60 -8.60 17.63
N THR A 138 7.70 -7.88 17.84
CA THR A 138 8.41 -7.84 19.11
C THR A 138 7.53 -7.28 20.23
N ALA A 139 6.82 -6.18 19.98
CA ALA A 139 5.95 -5.56 20.97
C ALA A 139 4.71 -6.43 21.29
N ALA A 140 4.25 -7.23 20.33
CA ALA A 140 3.09 -8.11 20.44
C ALA A 140 3.37 -9.39 21.24
N ALA A 141 4.65 -9.72 21.51
CA ALA A 141 5.00 -10.92 22.25
C ALA A 141 4.40 -10.90 23.67
N GLY A 142 3.61 -11.93 24.03
CA GLY A 142 2.95 -12.03 25.33
C GLY A 142 1.77 -11.08 25.53
N LYS A 143 1.37 -10.32 24.51
CA LYS A 143 0.19 -9.46 24.51
C LYS A 143 -1.00 -10.18 23.88
N ARG A 144 -2.20 -9.64 24.12
CA ARG A 144 -3.44 -10.28 23.67
C ARG A 144 -4.43 -9.33 23.01
N ARG A 145 -4.62 -8.12 23.57
CA ARG A 145 -5.66 -7.18 23.13
C ARG A 145 -5.03 -6.13 22.20
N VAL A 146 -5.45 -6.11 20.96
CA VAL A 146 -4.97 -5.15 19.96
C VAL A 146 -6.11 -4.26 19.50
N LEU A 147 -5.93 -2.95 19.63
CA LEU A 147 -6.80 -1.94 19.06
C LEU A 147 -6.31 -1.59 17.65
N LEU A 148 -7.16 -1.77 16.65
CA LEU A 148 -6.90 -1.35 15.27
C LEU A 148 -7.58 0.00 15.00
N LEU A 149 -6.83 0.96 14.50
CA LEU A 149 -7.37 2.23 14.02
C LEU A 149 -7.54 2.16 12.50
N GLY A 150 -8.79 2.28 12.04
CA GLY A 150 -9.15 2.29 10.63
C GLY A 150 -9.80 1.01 10.13
N ALA A 151 -11.03 1.14 9.61
CA ALA A 151 -11.84 0.06 9.01
C ALA A 151 -11.69 -0.01 7.48
N GLY A 152 -10.56 0.49 6.93
CA GLY A 152 -10.22 0.35 5.53
C GLY A 152 -9.76 -1.06 5.16
N LEU A 153 -9.33 -1.26 3.90
CA LEU A 153 -8.82 -2.53 3.38
C LEU A 153 -7.75 -3.15 4.29
N ILE A 154 -6.72 -2.38 4.62
CA ILE A 154 -5.58 -2.86 5.43
C ILE A 154 -6.00 -3.16 6.87
N GLY A 155 -6.87 -2.33 7.47
CA GLY A 155 -7.39 -2.58 8.83
C GLY A 155 -8.17 -3.89 8.92
N CYS A 156 -9.03 -4.17 7.94
CA CYS A 156 -9.78 -5.42 7.87
C CYS A 156 -8.89 -6.65 7.62
N GLU A 157 -7.84 -6.51 6.79
CA GLU A 157 -6.86 -7.57 6.58
C GLU A 157 -6.07 -7.87 7.87
N PHE A 158 -5.59 -6.85 8.58
CA PHE A 158 -4.93 -7.03 9.87
C PHE A 158 -5.87 -7.59 10.93
N ALA A 159 -7.14 -7.17 10.97
CA ALA A 159 -8.11 -7.76 11.89
C ALA A 159 -8.23 -9.27 11.67
N ASN A 160 -8.41 -9.70 10.41
CA ASN A 160 -8.46 -11.12 10.07
C ASN A 160 -7.16 -11.87 10.44
N ASP A 161 -6.00 -11.31 10.11
CA ASP A 161 -4.70 -11.96 10.33
C ASP A 161 -4.35 -12.07 11.82
N LEU A 162 -4.58 -11.00 12.60
CA LEU A 162 -4.30 -10.97 14.03
C LEU A 162 -5.23 -11.91 14.80
N ILE A 163 -6.51 -11.98 14.47
CA ILE A 163 -7.44 -12.93 15.10
C ILE A 163 -6.99 -14.36 14.84
N LEU A 164 -6.60 -14.69 13.61
CA LEU A 164 -6.03 -16.01 13.28
C LEU A 164 -4.69 -16.25 14.02
N GLY A 165 -3.97 -15.20 14.38
CA GLY A 165 -2.78 -15.24 15.24
C GLY A 165 -3.08 -15.34 16.74
N GLY A 166 -4.36 -15.39 17.16
CA GLY A 166 -4.78 -15.57 18.55
C GLY A 166 -4.98 -14.27 19.34
N TYR A 167 -5.05 -13.11 18.67
CA TYR A 167 -5.28 -11.82 19.31
C TYR A 167 -6.78 -11.49 19.38
N GLU A 168 -7.16 -10.75 20.42
CA GLU A 168 -8.47 -10.12 20.56
C GLU A 168 -8.43 -8.74 19.91
N ILE A 169 -9.40 -8.44 19.03
CA ILE A 169 -9.38 -7.25 18.19
C ILE A 169 -10.59 -6.35 18.47
N ASP A 170 -10.29 -5.11 18.79
CA ASP A 170 -11.19 -3.97 18.72
C ASP A 170 -10.77 -3.11 17.52
N LEU A 171 -11.72 -2.72 16.65
CA LEU A 171 -11.47 -1.90 15.48
C LEU A 171 -12.28 -0.61 15.56
N VAL A 172 -11.58 0.54 15.58
CA VAL A 172 -12.17 1.88 15.70
C VAL A 172 -12.01 2.64 14.40
N ALA A 173 -13.08 3.24 13.87
CA ALA A 173 -13.01 4.06 12.66
C ALA A 173 -14.15 5.07 12.57
N PRO A 174 -13.89 6.32 12.09
CA PRO A 174 -14.88 7.38 11.92
C PRO A 174 -15.75 7.19 10.67
N CYS A 175 -16.29 6.02 10.47
CA CYS A 175 -17.15 5.69 9.33
C CYS A 175 -18.28 4.78 9.78
N GLU A 176 -19.35 4.69 9.01
CA GLU A 176 -20.54 3.89 9.33
C GLU A 176 -20.42 2.43 8.89
N GLN A 177 -19.44 2.09 8.06
CA GLN A 177 -19.22 0.74 7.53
C GLN A 177 -17.75 0.46 7.25
N VAL A 178 -17.37 -0.80 7.12
CA VAL A 178 -16.02 -1.18 6.68
C VAL A 178 -15.80 -0.84 5.20
N MET A 179 -14.56 -0.47 4.85
CA MET A 179 -14.13 -0.14 3.48
C MET A 179 -15.08 0.81 2.72
N PRO A 180 -15.49 1.96 3.29
CA PRO A 180 -16.56 2.80 2.76
C PRO A 180 -16.27 3.37 1.37
N THR A 181 -15.00 3.49 0.99
CA THR A 181 -14.58 4.00 -0.32
C THR A 181 -14.50 2.91 -1.41
N LEU A 182 -14.65 1.65 -1.02
CA LEU A 182 -14.47 0.50 -1.92
C LEU A 182 -15.76 -0.31 -2.09
N LEU A 183 -16.57 -0.44 -1.03
CA LEU A 183 -17.65 -1.41 -1.00
C LEU A 183 -19.03 -0.77 -1.00
N HIS A 184 -19.95 -1.42 -1.72
CA HIS A 184 -21.38 -1.23 -1.51
C HIS A 184 -21.76 -1.69 -0.09
N PRO A 185 -22.73 -1.03 0.61
CA PRO A 185 -23.11 -1.37 1.98
C PRO A 185 -23.42 -2.86 2.22
N ALA A 186 -24.08 -3.53 1.30
CA ALA A 186 -24.37 -4.97 1.44
C ALA A 186 -23.10 -5.84 1.49
N ALA A 187 -22.10 -5.53 0.66
CA ALA A 187 -20.82 -6.25 0.67
C ALA A 187 -20.00 -5.89 1.93
N ALA A 188 -20.05 -4.62 2.36
CA ALA A 188 -19.41 -4.19 3.61
C ALA A 188 -19.99 -4.92 4.82
N ALA A 189 -21.33 -5.05 4.90
CA ALA A 189 -22.00 -5.79 5.98
C ALA A 189 -21.61 -7.28 5.99
N ALA A 190 -21.46 -7.92 4.83
CA ALA A 190 -21.02 -9.31 4.75
C ALA A 190 -19.58 -9.49 5.29
N VAL A 191 -18.66 -8.59 4.93
CA VAL A 191 -17.27 -8.63 5.43
C VAL A 191 -17.22 -8.36 6.93
N GLN A 192 -17.96 -7.37 7.41
CA GLN A 192 -18.03 -7.03 8.84
C GLN A 192 -18.57 -8.23 9.63
N ALA A 193 -19.70 -8.80 9.22
CA ALA A 193 -20.28 -9.97 9.87
C ALA A 193 -19.31 -11.17 9.90
N GLY A 194 -18.55 -11.39 8.83
CA GLY A 194 -17.51 -12.41 8.78
C GLY A 194 -16.41 -12.17 9.83
N LEU A 195 -15.93 -10.95 9.97
CA LEU A 195 -14.91 -10.59 10.96
C LEU A 195 -15.47 -10.63 12.41
N GLU A 196 -16.70 -10.18 12.63
CA GLU A 196 -17.40 -10.30 13.92
C GLU A 196 -17.58 -11.78 14.31
N GLY A 197 -17.91 -12.65 13.35
CA GLY A 197 -17.98 -14.09 13.55
C GLY A 197 -16.65 -14.74 13.95
N LEU A 198 -15.50 -14.13 13.62
CA LEU A 198 -14.19 -14.49 14.14
C LEU A 198 -13.88 -13.89 15.51
N GLY A 199 -14.67 -12.94 16.00
CA GLY A 199 -14.50 -12.30 17.30
C GLY A 199 -13.99 -10.85 17.24
N ALA A 200 -13.95 -10.20 16.07
CA ALA A 200 -13.68 -8.76 16.00
C ALA A 200 -14.81 -7.95 16.61
N ARG A 201 -14.48 -6.89 17.35
CA ARG A 201 -15.45 -5.90 17.84
C ARG A 201 -15.25 -4.59 17.08
N PHE A 202 -16.33 -4.06 16.52
CA PHE A 202 -16.29 -2.83 15.73
C PHE A 202 -16.89 -1.66 16.52
N HIS A 203 -16.16 -0.54 16.58
CA HIS A 203 -16.56 0.74 17.11
C HIS A 203 -16.55 1.74 15.95
N LEU A 204 -17.64 1.75 15.17
CA LEU A 204 -17.78 2.61 13.99
C LEU A 204 -18.48 3.92 14.37
N GLY A 205 -17.96 5.05 13.89
CA GLY A 205 -18.38 6.42 14.20
C GLY A 205 -17.34 7.19 15.01
N PRO A 206 -16.86 6.67 16.17
CA PRO A 206 -15.90 7.39 16.98
C PRO A 206 -14.47 7.35 16.45
N VAL A 207 -13.62 8.23 17.01
CA VAL A 207 -12.16 8.25 16.80
C VAL A 207 -11.45 8.08 18.14
N LEU A 208 -10.21 7.62 18.10
CA LEU A 208 -9.32 7.62 19.27
C LEU A 208 -8.88 9.06 19.56
N ASN A 209 -9.26 9.59 20.73
CA ASN A 209 -8.84 10.91 21.19
C ASN A 209 -7.61 10.86 22.07
N ARG A 210 -7.53 9.88 22.97
CA ARG A 210 -6.47 9.78 23.96
C ARG A 210 -6.06 8.35 24.20
N LEU A 211 -4.75 8.12 24.39
CA LEU A 211 -4.17 6.84 24.77
C LEU A 211 -3.33 7.02 26.03
N GLN A 212 -3.67 6.27 27.07
CA GLN A 212 -3.01 6.37 28.39
C GLN A 212 -2.45 5.02 28.83
N ARG A 213 -1.33 5.08 29.56
CA ARG A 213 -0.79 3.92 30.25
C ARG A 213 -1.57 3.64 31.53
N THR A 214 -1.75 2.37 31.84
CA THR A 214 -2.31 1.87 33.11
C THR A 214 -1.40 0.80 33.69
N ALA A 215 -1.72 0.34 34.89
CA ALA A 215 -0.99 -0.77 35.49
C ALA A 215 -1.09 -2.06 34.67
N ASP A 216 -2.23 -2.26 33.96
CA ASP A 216 -2.56 -3.50 33.25
C ASP A 216 -2.46 -3.39 31.71
N GLY A 217 -1.85 -2.32 31.20
CA GLY A 217 -1.71 -2.11 29.75
C GLY A 217 -2.00 -0.68 29.32
N LEU A 218 -2.94 -0.50 28.42
CA LEU A 218 -3.35 0.80 27.87
C LEU A 218 -4.86 0.97 27.96
N GLU A 219 -5.29 2.21 28.08
CA GLU A 219 -6.70 2.65 27.92
C GLU A 219 -6.81 3.59 26.72
N ALA A 220 -7.65 3.21 25.76
CA ALA A 220 -7.99 4.00 24.59
C ALA A 220 -9.32 4.72 24.81
N HIS A 221 -9.30 6.05 24.95
CA HIS A 221 -10.47 6.88 25.15
C HIS A 221 -10.99 7.37 23.81
N LEU A 222 -12.20 7.00 23.46
CA LEU A 222 -12.85 7.36 22.22
C LEU A 222 -13.61 8.69 22.33
N SER A 223 -13.94 9.27 21.18
CA SER A 223 -14.63 10.58 21.09
C SER A 223 -16.08 10.57 21.61
N ASP A 224 -16.71 9.40 21.69
CA ASP A 224 -18.06 9.21 22.23
C ASP A 224 -18.08 8.94 23.75
N GLY A 225 -16.89 8.87 24.36
CA GLY A 225 -16.73 8.63 25.81
C GLY A 225 -16.49 7.15 26.17
N GLU A 226 -16.54 6.23 25.20
CA GLU A 226 -16.15 4.82 25.44
C GLU A 226 -14.66 4.72 25.77
N VAL A 227 -14.30 3.79 26.66
CA VAL A 227 -12.91 3.48 27.03
C VAL A 227 -12.65 2.01 26.76
N ILE A 228 -11.68 1.73 25.90
CA ILE A 228 -11.31 0.38 25.49
C ILE A 228 -9.96 0.01 26.10
N PRO A 229 -9.90 -1.04 26.95
CA PRO A 229 -8.63 -1.56 27.44
C PRO A 229 -7.91 -2.35 26.34
N CYS A 230 -6.65 -2.02 26.08
CA CYS A 230 -5.84 -2.71 25.09
C CYS A 230 -4.39 -2.87 25.55
N ASP A 231 -3.61 -3.68 24.85
CA ASP A 231 -2.18 -3.89 25.11
C ASP A 231 -1.31 -3.21 24.07
N LEU A 232 -1.84 -3.05 22.86
CA LEU A 232 -1.19 -2.48 21.69
C LEU A 232 -2.20 -1.74 20.82
N VAL A 233 -1.71 -0.75 20.08
CA VAL A 233 -2.51 -0.03 19.08
C VAL A 233 -1.80 -0.11 17.73
N VAL A 234 -2.53 -0.50 16.68
CA VAL A 234 -2.05 -0.49 15.29
C VAL A 234 -2.81 0.54 14.49
N SER A 235 -2.10 1.38 13.76
CA SER A 235 -2.70 2.38 12.87
C SER A 235 -2.73 1.89 11.43
N ALA A 236 -3.94 1.75 10.88
CA ALA A 236 -4.24 1.42 9.48
C ALA A 236 -5.16 2.47 8.83
N ILE A 237 -4.99 3.75 9.19
CA ILE A 237 -5.86 4.88 8.78
C ILE A 237 -5.55 5.42 7.39
N GLY A 238 -4.64 4.81 6.67
CA GLY A 238 -4.29 5.13 5.30
C GLY A 238 -2.85 5.51 5.07
N LEU A 239 -2.55 5.72 3.79
CA LEU A 239 -1.24 6.08 3.28
C LEU A 239 -1.35 7.37 2.48
N ARG A 240 -0.27 8.16 2.48
CA ARG A 240 -0.10 9.28 1.56
C ARG A 240 1.23 9.13 0.80
N PRO A 241 1.28 9.44 -0.50
CA PRO A 241 2.50 9.47 -1.27
C PRO A 241 3.57 10.34 -0.61
N ARG A 242 4.81 9.89 -0.59
CA ARG A 242 5.94 10.74 -0.18
C ARG A 242 6.29 11.67 -1.33
N VAL A 243 6.11 12.99 -1.15
CA VAL A 243 6.30 13.99 -2.21
C VAL A 243 7.29 15.10 -1.83
N ASP A 244 7.66 15.22 -0.56
CA ASP A 244 8.39 16.38 -0.04
C ASP A 244 9.75 16.59 -0.74
N LEU A 245 10.54 15.52 -0.91
CA LEU A 245 11.84 15.62 -1.58
C LEU A 245 11.68 15.94 -3.08
N ALA A 246 10.64 15.43 -3.72
CA ALA A 246 10.32 15.75 -5.11
C ALA A 246 9.89 17.21 -5.28
N ALA A 247 9.06 17.71 -4.36
CA ALA A 247 8.66 19.11 -4.32
C ALA A 247 9.85 20.05 -4.09
N ALA A 248 10.73 19.70 -3.14
CA ALA A 248 11.94 20.46 -2.88
C ALA A 248 12.90 20.51 -4.08
N ALA A 249 12.86 19.47 -4.94
CA ALA A 249 13.59 19.41 -6.20
C ALA A 249 12.91 20.16 -7.36
N GLY A 250 11.76 20.79 -7.14
CA GLY A 250 10.99 21.51 -8.16
C GLY A 250 10.17 20.62 -9.10
N LEU A 251 9.96 19.34 -8.76
CA LEU A 251 9.08 18.45 -9.52
C LEU A 251 7.61 18.83 -9.29
N GLN A 252 6.78 18.66 -10.31
CA GLN A 252 5.33 18.83 -10.16
C GLN A 252 4.73 17.72 -9.31
N ILE A 253 3.95 18.13 -8.33
CA ILE A 253 3.24 17.24 -7.41
C ILE A 253 1.76 17.62 -7.33
N ASN A 254 0.91 16.63 -7.04
CA ASN A 254 -0.48 16.80 -6.64
C ASN A 254 -0.75 15.83 -5.46
N ARG A 255 -1.53 14.78 -5.63
CA ARG A 255 -1.63 13.70 -4.62
C ARG A 255 -0.36 12.87 -4.53
N GLY A 256 0.32 12.70 -5.66
CA GLY A 256 1.62 12.06 -5.81
C GLY A 256 2.57 12.90 -6.65
N ILE A 257 3.71 12.35 -7.00
CA ILE A 257 4.63 12.92 -7.98
C ILE A 257 3.97 12.77 -9.34
N MET A 258 3.64 13.88 -9.99
CA MET A 258 2.95 13.88 -11.28
C MET A 258 3.87 13.33 -12.36
N VAL A 259 3.40 12.30 -13.06
CA VAL A 259 4.09 11.72 -14.21
C VAL A 259 3.14 11.51 -15.39
N ASP A 260 3.69 11.60 -16.59
CA ASP A 260 2.98 11.20 -17.81
C ASP A 260 2.84 9.67 -17.92
N ARG A 261 2.24 9.19 -18.99
CA ARG A 261 2.08 7.76 -19.24
C ARG A 261 3.40 7.03 -19.51
N HIS A 262 4.49 7.74 -19.79
CA HIS A 262 5.84 7.17 -19.86
C HIS A 262 6.57 7.22 -18.51
N LEU A 263 5.84 7.57 -17.43
CA LEU A 263 6.33 7.71 -16.07
C LEU A 263 7.37 8.83 -15.89
N LYS A 264 7.44 9.77 -16.84
CA LYS A 264 8.30 10.95 -16.79
C LYS A 264 7.68 12.01 -15.90
N THR A 265 8.51 12.57 -15.02
CA THR A 265 8.16 13.76 -14.24
C THR A 265 8.24 15.04 -15.08
N SER A 266 8.02 16.19 -14.45
CA SER A 266 8.22 17.52 -15.09
C SER A 266 9.67 17.80 -15.49
N HIS A 267 10.64 16.97 -15.06
CA HIS A 267 12.04 17.08 -15.43
C HIS A 267 12.51 15.88 -16.25
N ALA A 268 13.35 16.16 -17.25
CA ALA A 268 13.95 15.14 -18.09
C ALA A 268 14.83 14.18 -17.27
N ASN A 269 14.84 12.91 -17.64
CA ASN A 269 15.61 11.85 -16.99
C ASN A 269 15.25 11.59 -15.51
N ILE A 270 14.09 12.07 -15.03
CA ILE A 270 13.54 11.73 -13.72
C ILE A 270 12.17 11.09 -13.93
N TYR A 271 12.00 9.91 -13.35
CA TYR A 271 10.79 9.09 -13.45
C TYR A 271 10.27 8.77 -12.05
N ALA A 272 8.98 8.49 -11.93
CA ALA A 272 8.41 7.98 -10.67
C ALA A 272 7.43 6.84 -10.94
N LEU A 273 7.39 5.86 -10.02
CA LEU A 273 6.43 4.77 -10.06
C LEU A 273 6.08 4.25 -8.65
N GLY A 274 5.02 3.48 -8.56
CA GLY A 274 4.53 2.91 -7.31
C GLY A 274 3.76 3.94 -6.48
N ASP A 275 3.68 3.71 -5.17
CA ASP A 275 2.79 4.48 -4.29
C ASP A 275 3.10 5.99 -4.24
N CYS A 276 4.32 6.43 -4.58
CA CYS A 276 4.68 7.85 -4.63
C CYS A 276 4.21 8.56 -5.90
N ALA A 277 3.85 7.83 -6.96
CA ALA A 277 3.57 8.41 -8.27
C ALA A 277 2.06 8.64 -8.52
N GLU A 278 1.77 9.69 -9.27
CA GLU A 278 0.45 9.97 -9.84
C GLU A 278 0.57 9.90 -11.37
N VAL A 279 0.14 8.77 -11.94
CA VAL A 279 0.27 8.48 -13.37
C VAL A 279 -0.95 9.01 -14.11
N ASP A 280 -0.77 10.02 -14.96
CA ASP A 280 -1.86 10.64 -15.74
C ASP A 280 -3.11 10.97 -14.89
N GLY A 281 -2.89 11.56 -13.71
CA GLY A 281 -3.92 11.92 -12.75
C GLY A 281 -4.41 10.76 -11.84
N LEU A 282 -3.91 9.54 -12.01
CA LEU A 282 -4.26 8.37 -11.20
C LEU A 282 -3.18 8.05 -10.17
N ASN A 283 -3.52 8.12 -8.89
CA ASN A 283 -2.67 7.62 -7.81
C ASN A 283 -3.28 6.32 -7.27
N LEU A 284 -2.69 5.19 -7.66
CA LEU A 284 -3.18 3.84 -7.38
C LEU A 284 -2.17 3.08 -6.50
N LEU A 285 -2.44 2.99 -5.21
CA LEU A 285 -1.57 2.35 -4.22
C LEU A 285 -1.81 0.83 -4.17
N TYR A 286 -1.67 0.15 -5.31
CA TYR A 286 -1.89 -1.28 -5.47
C TYR A 286 -0.75 -1.96 -6.24
N VAL A 287 -0.63 -3.27 -6.09
CA VAL A 287 0.46 -4.03 -6.72
C VAL A 287 0.32 -4.10 -8.25
N MET A 288 -0.88 -4.29 -8.79
CA MET A 288 -1.06 -4.45 -10.24
C MET A 288 -0.64 -3.21 -11.05
N PRO A 289 -1.08 -1.99 -10.69
CA PRO A 289 -0.60 -0.77 -11.35
C PRO A 289 0.93 -0.62 -11.28
N LEU A 290 1.50 -0.86 -10.10
CA LEU A 290 2.95 -0.81 -9.88
C LEU A 290 3.70 -1.75 -10.81
N MET A 291 3.25 -3.00 -10.96
CA MET A 291 3.89 -4.00 -11.84
C MET A 291 3.79 -3.60 -13.32
N THR A 292 2.67 -2.99 -13.71
CA THR A 292 2.50 -2.46 -15.06
C THR A 292 3.46 -1.30 -15.32
N CYS A 293 3.57 -0.36 -14.38
CA CYS A 293 4.55 0.73 -14.45
C CYS A 293 5.99 0.22 -14.54
N ALA A 294 6.36 -0.78 -13.72
CA ALA A 294 7.72 -1.31 -13.71
C ALA A 294 8.13 -1.88 -15.08
N ARG A 295 7.23 -2.61 -15.76
CA ARG A 295 7.49 -3.15 -17.10
C ARG A 295 7.61 -2.04 -18.16
N ALA A 296 6.69 -1.07 -18.15
CA ALA A 296 6.71 0.04 -19.11
C ALA A 296 7.96 0.92 -18.93
N LEU A 297 8.32 1.24 -17.68
CA LEU A 297 9.49 2.04 -17.40
C LEU A 297 10.78 1.32 -17.79
N ALA A 298 10.89 0.01 -17.57
CA ALA A 298 12.05 -0.78 -17.97
C ALA A 298 12.27 -0.72 -19.49
N GLN A 299 11.22 -0.82 -20.29
CA GLN A 299 11.28 -0.65 -21.75
C GLN A 299 11.77 0.76 -22.12
N THR A 300 11.21 1.79 -21.48
CA THR A 300 11.59 3.19 -21.72
C THR A 300 13.07 3.43 -21.40
N LEU A 301 13.57 2.92 -20.27
CA LEU A 301 14.98 3.03 -19.85
C LEU A 301 15.93 2.28 -20.81
N ALA A 302 15.46 1.20 -21.44
CA ALA A 302 16.18 0.44 -22.46
C ALA A 302 16.10 1.07 -23.87
N GLY A 303 15.46 2.25 -24.02
CA GLY A 303 15.36 2.97 -25.29
C GLY A 303 14.05 2.78 -26.06
N ASN A 304 13.14 1.95 -25.56
CA ASN A 304 11.83 1.68 -26.18
C ASN A 304 10.74 2.43 -25.43
N ALA A 305 10.49 3.71 -25.78
CA ALA A 305 9.48 4.54 -25.11
C ALA A 305 8.12 3.83 -25.08
N THR A 306 7.69 3.42 -23.90
CA THR A 306 6.49 2.61 -23.69
C THR A 306 5.53 3.32 -22.72
N ALA A 307 4.34 3.61 -23.22
CA ALA A 307 3.28 4.21 -22.40
C ALA A 307 2.62 3.17 -21.50
N VAL A 308 2.29 3.56 -20.27
CA VAL A 308 1.48 2.76 -19.36
C VAL A 308 0.03 2.76 -19.86
N SER A 309 -0.59 1.58 -19.82
CA SER A 309 -2.04 1.42 -19.92
C SER A 309 -2.54 0.52 -18.79
N TYR A 310 -3.71 0.85 -18.24
CA TYR A 310 -4.33 0.08 -17.18
C TYR A 310 -5.63 -0.51 -17.66
N GLY A 311 -5.68 -1.83 -17.82
CA GLY A 311 -6.93 -2.57 -17.94
C GLY A 311 -7.74 -2.51 -16.64
N PRO A 312 -8.77 -3.32 -16.49
CA PRO A 312 -9.43 -3.53 -15.20
C PRO A 312 -8.45 -4.03 -14.15
N MET A 313 -8.45 -3.41 -12.99
CA MET A 313 -7.53 -3.72 -11.89
C MET A 313 -8.30 -3.98 -10.59
N PRO A 314 -9.03 -5.10 -10.50
CA PRO A 314 -9.76 -5.45 -9.30
C PRO A 314 -8.81 -5.72 -8.15
N VAL A 315 -9.25 -5.35 -6.96
CA VAL A 315 -8.53 -5.57 -5.70
C VAL A 315 -9.07 -6.83 -5.04
N THR A 316 -8.20 -7.78 -4.76
CA THR A 316 -8.51 -8.93 -3.90
C THR A 316 -8.08 -8.59 -2.48
N VAL A 317 -9.01 -8.58 -1.55
CA VAL A 317 -8.76 -8.30 -0.14
C VAL A 317 -8.50 -9.61 0.60
N LYS A 318 -7.47 -9.61 1.46
CA LYS A 318 -7.04 -10.80 2.19
C LYS A 318 -7.82 -10.98 3.50
N THR A 319 -9.12 -11.23 3.36
CA THR A 319 -10.03 -11.60 4.44
C THR A 319 -10.58 -13.00 4.20
N PRO A 320 -9.82 -14.07 4.48
CA PRO A 320 -10.23 -15.46 4.23
C PRO A 320 -11.57 -15.82 4.84
N VAL A 321 -11.96 -15.22 5.97
CA VAL A 321 -13.26 -15.43 6.62
C VAL A 321 -14.43 -15.03 5.71
N CYS A 322 -14.22 -13.99 4.90
CA CYS A 322 -15.17 -13.54 3.88
C CYS A 322 -14.37 -13.14 2.64
N PRO A 323 -14.12 -14.06 1.70
CA PRO A 323 -13.39 -13.75 0.46
C PRO A 323 -14.01 -12.55 -0.24
N LEU A 324 -13.17 -11.63 -0.70
CA LEU A 324 -13.61 -10.36 -1.27
C LEU A 324 -12.79 -9.98 -2.49
N VAL A 325 -13.48 -9.64 -3.58
CA VAL A 325 -12.90 -8.99 -4.76
C VAL A 325 -13.74 -7.78 -5.11
N VAL A 326 -13.08 -6.65 -5.30
CA VAL A 326 -13.75 -5.39 -5.61
C VAL A 326 -13.05 -4.65 -6.75
N SER A 327 -13.85 -4.08 -7.63
CA SER A 327 -13.46 -3.07 -8.60
C SER A 327 -14.42 -1.89 -8.42
N PRO A 328 -14.08 -0.88 -7.63
CA PRO A 328 -14.98 0.24 -7.39
C PRO A 328 -15.22 1.02 -8.69
N PRO A 329 -16.41 1.59 -8.91
CA PRO A 329 -16.64 2.46 -10.06
C PRO A 329 -15.70 3.67 -9.98
N PRO A 330 -15.29 4.26 -11.11
CA PRO A 330 -14.47 5.46 -11.15
C PRO A 330 -15.12 6.59 -10.35
N ARG A 331 -14.32 7.39 -9.64
CA ARG A 331 -14.83 8.50 -8.84
C ARG A 331 -15.58 9.50 -9.72
N GLY A 332 -16.74 9.96 -9.24
CA GLY A 332 -17.58 10.94 -9.95
C GLY A 332 -18.39 10.37 -11.11
N THR A 333 -18.40 9.05 -11.30
CA THR A 333 -19.31 8.42 -12.26
C THR A 333 -20.66 8.14 -11.59
N GLU A 334 -21.74 8.44 -12.31
CA GLU A 334 -23.09 8.06 -11.89
C GLU A 334 -23.38 6.61 -12.32
N GLY A 335 -23.89 5.81 -11.40
CA GLY A 335 -24.26 4.42 -11.67
C GLY A 335 -25.31 3.94 -10.68
N VAL A 336 -26.08 2.94 -11.13
CA VAL A 336 -27.09 2.27 -10.31
C VAL A 336 -26.53 0.92 -9.84
N TRP A 337 -26.64 0.68 -8.55
CA TRP A 337 -26.24 -0.58 -7.96
C TRP A 337 -27.40 -1.59 -7.96
N SER A 338 -27.14 -2.79 -8.44
CA SER A 338 -27.96 -3.97 -8.20
C SER A 338 -27.24 -4.90 -7.24
N VAL A 339 -27.99 -5.52 -6.32
CA VAL A 339 -27.45 -6.43 -5.32
C VAL A 339 -28.18 -7.76 -5.39
N GLU A 340 -27.42 -8.83 -5.50
CA GLU A 340 -27.88 -10.22 -5.47
C GLU A 340 -27.17 -10.98 -4.36
N GLY A 341 -27.79 -12.06 -3.88
CA GLY A 341 -27.22 -12.92 -2.82
C GLY A 341 -27.65 -12.51 -1.42
N GLN A 342 -27.14 -13.23 -0.43
CA GLN A 342 -27.44 -13.03 1.00
C GLN A 342 -26.30 -13.55 1.88
N GLY A 343 -26.26 -13.09 3.13
CA GLY A 343 -25.23 -13.51 4.09
C GLY A 343 -23.83 -13.16 3.63
N ALA A 344 -22.95 -14.15 3.51
CA ALA A 344 -21.58 -13.95 3.05
C ALA A 344 -21.44 -13.82 1.53
N ASP A 345 -22.45 -14.25 0.76
CA ASP A 345 -22.38 -14.36 -0.70
C ASP A 345 -23.11 -13.19 -1.35
N ILE A 346 -22.43 -12.06 -1.50
CA ILE A 346 -22.98 -10.83 -2.09
C ILE A 346 -22.33 -10.56 -3.44
N LYS A 347 -23.18 -10.28 -4.45
CA LYS A 347 -22.82 -9.75 -5.75
C LYS A 347 -23.46 -8.38 -5.93
N ALA A 348 -22.68 -7.34 -5.79
CA ALA A 348 -23.11 -5.97 -6.02
C ALA A 348 -22.46 -5.45 -7.31
N LEU A 349 -23.29 -5.03 -8.29
CA LEU A 349 -22.86 -4.53 -9.59
C LEU A 349 -23.31 -3.08 -9.77
N CYS A 350 -22.39 -2.22 -10.16
CA CYS A 350 -22.68 -0.83 -10.53
C CYS A 350 -22.69 -0.70 -12.04
N ARG A 351 -23.83 -0.27 -12.62
CA ARG A 351 -23.98 -0.05 -14.07
C ARG A 351 -24.43 1.37 -14.36
N ASP A 352 -23.99 1.92 -15.49
CA ASP A 352 -24.48 3.21 -15.99
C ASP A 352 -25.87 3.07 -16.64
N ALA A 353 -26.45 4.20 -17.07
CA ALA A 353 -27.77 4.25 -17.70
C ALA A 353 -27.87 3.43 -19.01
N SER A 354 -26.75 3.12 -19.66
CA SER A 354 -26.69 2.25 -20.84
C SER A 354 -26.58 0.77 -20.52
N GLY A 355 -26.45 0.42 -19.23
CA GLY A 355 -26.26 -0.95 -18.76
C GLY A 355 -24.79 -1.40 -18.73
N ARG A 356 -23.81 -0.53 -19.06
CA ARG A 356 -22.40 -0.88 -19.05
C ARG A 356 -21.92 -1.01 -17.60
N LEU A 357 -21.16 -2.06 -17.30
CA LEU A 357 -20.58 -2.28 -15.99
C LEU A 357 -19.51 -1.21 -15.70
N LEU A 358 -19.66 -0.51 -14.57
CA LEU A 358 -18.72 0.50 -14.07
C LEU A 358 -17.84 -0.04 -12.93
N GLY A 359 -18.38 -0.96 -12.15
CA GLY A 359 -17.68 -1.53 -11.01
C GLY A 359 -18.49 -2.66 -10.36
N TYR A 360 -17.86 -3.37 -9.43
CA TYR A 360 -18.51 -4.43 -8.69
C TYR A 360 -17.86 -4.66 -7.30
N ALA A 361 -18.61 -5.27 -6.39
CA ALA A 361 -18.10 -5.87 -5.16
C ALA A 361 -18.66 -7.28 -5.02
N LEU A 362 -17.78 -8.26 -4.87
CA LEU A 362 -18.11 -9.68 -4.77
C LEU A 362 -17.59 -10.22 -3.45
N THR A 363 -18.45 -10.87 -2.67
CA THR A 363 -18.05 -11.55 -1.43
C THR A 363 -18.38 -13.04 -1.46
N GLY A 364 -17.74 -13.82 -0.59
CA GLY A 364 -18.00 -15.25 -0.46
C GLY A 364 -17.79 -16.01 -1.77
N SER A 365 -18.74 -16.86 -2.12
CA SER A 365 -18.70 -17.67 -3.36
C SER A 365 -18.84 -16.83 -4.64
N ALA A 366 -19.45 -15.64 -4.56
CA ALA A 366 -19.61 -14.75 -5.71
C ALA A 366 -18.28 -14.29 -6.31
N VAL A 367 -17.16 -14.36 -5.58
CA VAL A 367 -15.80 -14.03 -6.09
C VAL A 367 -15.40 -14.87 -7.31
N MET A 368 -16.04 -16.01 -7.54
CA MET A 368 -15.79 -16.85 -8.70
C MET A 368 -16.19 -16.18 -10.02
N GLU A 369 -17.11 -15.21 -9.98
CA GLU A 369 -17.57 -14.48 -11.16
C GLU A 369 -16.62 -13.38 -11.64
N LYS A 370 -15.58 -13.06 -10.87
CA LYS A 370 -14.64 -11.95 -11.14
C LYS A 370 -14.05 -11.96 -12.55
N LEU A 371 -13.74 -13.14 -13.11
CA LEU A 371 -13.12 -13.25 -14.44
C LEU A 371 -14.07 -12.86 -15.56
N ALA A 372 -15.35 -13.18 -15.43
CA ALA A 372 -16.38 -12.78 -16.37
C ALA A 372 -16.62 -11.27 -16.30
N LEU A 373 -16.81 -10.74 -15.09
CA LEU A 373 -17.04 -9.30 -14.86
C LEU A 373 -15.85 -8.42 -15.26
N ASN A 374 -14.62 -8.90 -15.07
CA ASN A 374 -13.43 -8.15 -15.52
C ASN A 374 -13.39 -7.93 -17.03
N LYS A 375 -14.00 -8.82 -17.84
CA LYS A 375 -14.08 -8.65 -19.30
C LYS A 375 -15.10 -7.58 -19.71
N GLU A 376 -16.08 -7.28 -18.85
CA GLU A 376 -17.08 -6.24 -19.07
C GLU A 376 -16.60 -4.85 -18.65
N LEU A 377 -15.63 -4.77 -17.72
CA LEU A 377 -15.14 -3.50 -17.20
C LEU A 377 -14.35 -2.73 -18.26
N PRO A 378 -14.53 -1.40 -18.33
CA PRO A 378 -13.66 -0.56 -19.15
C PRO A 378 -12.24 -0.52 -18.56
N PRO A 379 -11.22 -0.22 -19.38
CA PRO A 379 -9.89 0.04 -18.88
C PRO A 379 -9.89 1.30 -17.99
N LEU A 380 -9.05 1.32 -16.97
CA LEU A 380 -8.85 2.50 -16.12
C LEU A 380 -8.04 3.59 -16.83
N LEU A 381 -7.12 3.19 -17.72
CA LEU A 381 -6.29 4.07 -18.54
C LEU A 381 -6.00 3.35 -19.86
N ALA A 382 -6.72 3.74 -20.91
CA ALA A 382 -6.65 3.13 -22.25
C ALA A 382 -5.40 3.52 -23.04
#